data_7922d91adac4f10d0647e011d69c113f
#
_entry.id   7922d91adac4f10d0647e011d69c113f
#
_cell.length_a   1.000
_cell.length_b   1.000
_cell.length_c   1.000
_cell.angle_alpha   90.00
_cell.angle_beta   90.00
_cell.angle_gamma   90.00
#
_symmetry.space_group_name_H-M   'P 1'
#
loop_
_entity.id
_entity.type
_entity.pdbx_description
1 polymer ?
#
loop_
_entity_poly.entity_id
_entity_poly.type
_entity_poly.pdbx_seq_one_letter_code
_entity_poly.pdbx_strand_id
1 'polypeptide(L)'
;MTYALNVKRNLAIASLVAAVLVAVFACVAPSAQAYAAEGAYAPVSAQIPAQVIVKGDAPAQTQDFTVQISGADDETVLPDQLQATIAGEGSTQFAMSFTEVGLHHYTVRQVPGNAEGWTYDEQVYNVDVYCMWNGQDGPDSLYTQVFVKNAAGEKCEACTFENAYQAPVQPARPQAASMAQTGDMIGMAAVLIGLVALAAVVAAVICYRRRSRE
;
A
#
# COMPACT_ATOMS: atom_id res chain seq x y z
N MET A 1 37.19 -32.64 -76.95
CA MET A 1 37.75 -31.87 -75.84
C MET A 1 37.13 -30.46 -75.68
N THR A 2 36.42 -29.95 -76.64
CA THR A 2 35.80 -28.61 -76.70
C THR A 2 34.47 -28.47 -75.91
N TYR A 3 33.71 -29.55 -75.73
CA TYR A 3 32.43 -29.53 -75.09
C TYR A 3 32.52 -29.29 -73.56
N ALA A 4 33.55 -29.88 -72.91
CA ALA A 4 33.77 -29.74 -71.47
C ALA A 4 34.22 -28.31 -71.03
N LEU A 5 34.90 -27.59 -71.92
CA LEU A 5 35.37 -26.22 -71.68
C LEU A 5 34.19 -25.22 -71.72
N ASN A 6 33.25 -25.44 -72.65
CA ASN A 6 32.08 -24.55 -72.79
C ASN A 6 31.09 -24.69 -71.61
N VAL A 7 30.92 -25.89 -71.03
CA VAL A 7 30.07 -26.15 -69.92
C VAL A 7 30.65 -25.47 -68.66
N LYS A 8 31.95 -25.56 -68.41
CA LYS A 8 32.59 -24.88 -67.27
C LYS A 8 32.53 -23.34 -67.36
N ARG A 9 32.69 -22.80 -68.62
CA ARG A 9 32.59 -21.35 -68.85
C ARG A 9 31.18 -20.83 -68.64
N ASN A 10 30.17 -21.56 -69.11
CA ASN A 10 28.76 -21.19 -68.90
C ASN A 10 28.32 -21.30 -67.40
N LEU A 11 28.85 -22.29 -66.66
CA LEU A 11 28.61 -22.44 -65.25
C LEU A 11 29.25 -21.29 -64.44
N ALA A 12 30.45 -20.85 -64.79
CA ALA A 12 31.14 -19.72 -64.19
C ALA A 12 30.40 -18.38 -64.43
N ILE A 13 29.89 -18.19 -65.67
CA ILE A 13 29.11 -16.99 -66.02
C ILE A 13 27.75 -16.99 -65.25
N ALA A 14 27.08 -18.13 -65.17
CA ALA A 14 25.84 -18.26 -64.41
C ALA A 14 26.02 -17.98 -62.90
N SER A 15 27.11 -18.43 -62.29
CA SER A 15 27.47 -18.15 -60.90
C SER A 15 27.79 -16.67 -60.68
N LEU A 16 28.48 -15.99 -61.61
CA LEU A 16 28.79 -14.57 -61.52
C LEU A 16 27.49 -13.70 -61.58
N VAL A 17 26.59 -14.05 -62.49
CA VAL A 17 25.28 -13.34 -62.66
C VAL A 17 24.41 -13.53 -61.43
N ALA A 18 24.39 -14.72 -60.84
CA ALA A 18 23.65 -14.97 -59.61
C ALA A 18 24.23 -14.17 -58.41
N ALA A 19 25.55 -14.07 -58.29
CA ALA A 19 26.19 -13.29 -57.25
C ALA A 19 25.92 -11.77 -57.38
N VAL A 20 25.89 -11.24 -58.61
CA VAL A 20 25.58 -9.84 -58.89
C VAL A 20 24.11 -9.54 -58.62
N LEU A 21 23.18 -10.46 -58.96
CA LEU A 21 21.75 -10.31 -58.67
C LEU A 21 21.46 -10.30 -57.16
N VAL A 22 22.14 -11.13 -56.35
CA VAL A 22 22.03 -11.15 -54.91
C VAL A 22 22.60 -9.87 -54.30
N ALA A 23 23.71 -9.34 -54.80
CA ALA A 23 24.31 -8.09 -54.33
C ALA A 23 23.43 -6.86 -54.65
N VAL A 24 22.78 -6.84 -55.82
CA VAL A 24 21.84 -5.76 -56.20
C VAL A 24 20.54 -5.82 -55.35
N PHE A 25 20.08 -7.03 -55.02
CA PHE A 25 18.89 -7.17 -54.15
C PHE A 25 19.19 -6.79 -52.70
N ALA A 26 20.42 -6.98 -52.24
CA ALA A 26 20.83 -6.53 -50.90
C ALA A 26 20.98 -5.00 -50.79
N CYS A 27 21.23 -4.30 -51.88
CA CYS A 27 21.32 -2.83 -51.90
C CYS A 27 19.98 -2.12 -52.09
N VAL A 28 18.91 -2.87 -52.45
CA VAL A 28 17.53 -2.36 -52.59
C VAL A 28 16.62 -2.89 -51.49
N ALA A 29 17.19 -3.43 -50.40
CA ALA A 29 16.36 -3.60 -49.19
C ALA A 29 15.86 -2.22 -48.80
N PRO A 30 14.53 -1.96 -48.84
CA PRO A 30 14.02 -0.74 -48.28
C PRO A 30 14.54 -0.74 -46.85
N SER A 31 15.39 0.23 -46.50
CA SER A 31 15.55 0.59 -45.10
C SER A 31 14.11 0.78 -44.62
N ALA A 32 13.64 -0.15 -43.81
CA ALA A 32 12.46 0.11 -43.02
C ALA A 32 12.87 1.27 -42.09
N GLN A 33 12.76 2.47 -42.66
CA GLN A 33 12.62 3.66 -41.82
C GLN A 33 11.37 3.35 -41.04
N ALA A 34 11.55 2.98 -39.78
CA ALA A 34 10.48 3.13 -38.83
C ALA A 34 10.02 4.59 -39.01
N TYR A 35 8.94 4.80 -39.74
CA TYR A 35 8.16 5.99 -39.63
C TYR A 35 7.77 5.99 -38.15
N ALA A 36 8.51 6.73 -37.34
CA ALA A 36 7.97 7.23 -36.07
C ALA A 36 6.60 7.80 -36.48
N ALA A 37 5.54 7.26 -35.93
CA ALA A 37 4.20 7.75 -36.21
C ALA A 37 4.28 9.27 -36.07
N GLU A 38 4.07 9.99 -37.16
CA GLU A 38 4.01 11.45 -37.14
C GLU A 38 2.89 11.80 -36.16
N GLY A 39 3.26 12.34 -34.99
CA GLY A 39 2.33 12.84 -34.00
C GLY A 39 2.43 12.27 -32.58
N ALA A 40 3.26 11.26 -32.31
CA ALA A 40 3.46 10.82 -30.93
C ALA A 40 4.43 11.78 -30.22
N TYR A 41 3.94 12.57 -29.30
CA TYR A 41 4.77 13.37 -28.42
C TYR A 41 5.58 12.46 -27.47
N ALA A 42 6.70 12.97 -26.94
CA ALA A 42 7.38 12.28 -25.85
C ALA A 42 6.42 12.17 -24.64
N PRO A 43 6.41 11.00 -23.96
CA PRO A 43 5.50 10.77 -22.83
C PRO A 43 5.71 11.78 -21.72
N VAL A 44 4.61 12.34 -21.19
CA VAL A 44 4.60 13.20 -20.01
C VAL A 44 3.83 12.53 -18.88
N SER A 45 4.35 12.60 -17.66
CA SER A 45 3.73 11.97 -16.50
C SER A 45 2.77 12.90 -15.77
N ALA A 46 1.69 12.33 -15.24
CA ALA A 46 0.85 12.94 -14.22
C ALA A 46 0.78 12.04 -12.98
N GLN A 47 0.55 12.65 -11.81
CA GLN A 47 0.39 11.96 -10.55
C GLN A 47 -0.84 12.49 -9.84
N ILE A 48 -1.76 11.61 -9.47
CA ILE A 48 -2.94 11.96 -8.68
C ILE A 48 -2.64 11.59 -7.22
N PRO A 49 -2.51 12.60 -6.32
CA PRO A 49 -2.20 12.35 -4.92
C PRO A 49 -3.44 11.91 -4.15
N ALA A 50 -3.26 10.92 -3.28
CA ALA A 50 -4.28 10.46 -2.34
C ALA A 50 -3.66 10.25 -0.96
N GLN A 51 -4.42 10.56 0.10
CA GLN A 51 -3.97 10.40 1.47
C GLN A 51 -5.09 9.91 2.37
N VAL A 52 -4.70 9.19 3.42
CA VAL A 52 -5.56 8.71 4.48
C VAL A 52 -5.17 9.38 5.79
N ILE A 53 -6.16 9.90 6.51
CA ILE A 53 -6.03 10.49 7.84
C ILE A 53 -6.90 9.67 8.79
N VAL A 54 -6.40 9.39 9.99
CA VAL A 54 -7.13 8.68 11.04
C VAL A 54 -7.42 9.64 12.19
N LYS A 55 -8.68 9.74 12.59
CA LYS A 55 -9.16 10.57 13.71
C LYS A 55 -9.71 9.71 14.84
N GLY A 56 -9.82 10.29 16.04
CA GLY A 56 -10.41 9.65 17.21
C GLY A 56 -9.38 8.96 18.10
N ASP A 57 -9.73 7.77 18.60
CA ASP A 57 -8.87 7.02 19.52
C ASP A 57 -7.71 6.37 18.79
N ALA A 58 -6.63 6.04 19.51
CA ALA A 58 -5.52 5.29 18.95
C ALA A 58 -5.92 3.80 18.80
N PRO A 59 -5.92 3.22 17.59
CA PRO A 59 -6.24 1.81 17.42
C PRO A 59 -5.12 0.92 17.97
N ALA A 60 -5.48 -0.23 18.54
CA ALA A 60 -4.50 -1.20 19.05
C ALA A 60 -3.70 -1.88 17.94
N GLN A 61 -4.24 -1.91 16.72
CA GLN A 61 -3.61 -2.48 15.52
C GLN A 61 -3.77 -1.50 14.36
N THR A 62 -2.76 -1.45 13.51
CA THR A 62 -2.82 -0.65 12.28
C THR A 62 -3.87 -1.21 11.35
N GLN A 63 -4.76 -0.34 10.86
CA GLN A 63 -5.78 -0.68 9.87
C GLN A 63 -5.25 -0.37 8.48
N ASP A 64 -5.49 -1.28 7.54
CA ASP A 64 -5.19 -1.06 6.13
C ASP A 64 -6.39 -0.41 5.41
N PHE A 65 -6.11 0.63 4.64
CA PHE A 65 -7.10 1.34 3.83
C PHE A 65 -6.74 1.17 2.36
N THR A 66 -7.70 0.77 1.54
CA THR A 66 -7.52 0.64 0.10
C THR A 66 -8.16 1.81 -0.62
N VAL A 67 -7.38 2.56 -1.38
CA VAL A 67 -7.85 3.61 -2.27
C VAL A 67 -7.87 3.07 -3.68
N GLN A 68 -8.97 3.34 -4.42
CA GLN A 68 -9.20 2.89 -5.79
C GLN A 68 -9.38 4.07 -6.71
N ILE A 69 -8.80 4.00 -7.91
CA ILE A 69 -9.02 4.92 -9.01
C ILE A 69 -9.69 4.20 -10.18
N SER A 70 -10.55 4.90 -10.88
CA SER A 70 -11.19 4.44 -12.13
C SER A 70 -11.26 5.58 -13.14
N GLY A 71 -11.14 5.27 -14.43
CA GLY A 71 -11.44 6.19 -15.51
C GLY A 71 -12.95 6.39 -15.67
N ALA A 72 -13.36 7.51 -16.24
CA ALA A 72 -14.76 7.81 -16.49
C ALA A 72 -15.29 7.12 -17.76
N ASP A 73 -14.40 6.80 -18.70
CA ASP A 73 -14.71 6.17 -19.97
C ASP A 73 -13.62 5.18 -20.39
N ASP A 74 -13.88 4.42 -21.46
CA ASP A 74 -12.95 3.39 -21.96
C ASP A 74 -11.72 3.98 -22.67
N GLU A 75 -11.72 5.27 -23.03
CA GLU A 75 -10.62 5.96 -23.70
C GLU A 75 -9.68 6.64 -22.70
N THR A 76 -10.05 6.67 -21.42
CA THR A 76 -9.23 7.27 -20.36
C THR A 76 -7.97 6.46 -20.12
N VAL A 77 -6.79 7.09 -20.19
CA VAL A 77 -5.50 6.46 -19.85
C VAL A 77 -5.50 6.08 -18.37
N LEU A 78 -5.38 4.81 -18.09
CA LEU A 78 -5.38 4.30 -16.72
C LEU A 78 -3.97 4.27 -16.13
N PRO A 79 -3.81 4.48 -14.81
CA PRO A 79 -2.54 4.27 -14.14
C PRO A 79 -2.18 2.78 -14.10
N ASP A 80 -0.89 2.49 -13.90
CA ASP A 80 -0.37 1.11 -13.80
C ASP A 80 -1.01 0.33 -12.65
N GLN A 81 -1.39 1.03 -11.59
CA GLN A 81 -2.06 0.48 -10.42
C GLN A 81 -3.40 1.17 -10.21
N LEU A 82 -4.49 0.41 -10.26
CA LEU A 82 -5.85 0.91 -10.03
C LEU A 82 -6.23 0.95 -8.54
N GLN A 83 -5.43 0.37 -7.68
CA GLN A 83 -5.64 0.32 -6.24
C GLN A 83 -4.31 0.45 -5.51
N ALA A 84 -4.33 1.15 -4.38
CA ALA A 84 -3.21 1.26 -3.47
C ALA A 84 -3.69 1.03 -2.03
N THR A 85 -2.92 0.26 -1.27
CA THR A 85 -3.20 0.01 0.15
C THR A 85 -2.26 0.85 1.00
N ILE A 86 -2.84 1.58 1.96
CA ILE A 86 -2.15 2.45 2.91
C ILE A 86 -2.37 1.88 4.31
N ALA A 87 -1.29 1.55 5.00
CA ALA A 87 -1.33 1.04 6.37
C ALA A 87 -1.39 2.20 7.35
N GLY A 88 -2.52 2.37 8.03
CA GLY A 88 -2.76 3.50 8.93
C GLY A 88 -2.88 4.83 8.19
N GLU A 89 -2.31 5.88 8.77
CA GLU A 89 -2.18 7.17 8.10
C GLU A 89 -1.05 7.15 7.08
N GLY A 90 -1.26 7.81 5.95
CA GLY A 90 -0.25 7.86 4.91
C GLY A 90 -0.75 8.42 3.60
N SER A 91 0.11 8.41 2.59
CA SER A 91 -0.19 8.92 1.26
C SER A 91 0.29 7.96 0.18
N THR A 92 -0.33 8.06 -0.99
CA THR A 92 0.02 7.35 -2.21
C THR A 92 -0.17 8.27 -3.41
N GLN A 93 0.30 7.84 -4.57
CA GLN A 93 0.11 8.54 -5.83
C GLN A 93 -0.22 7.54 -6.93
N PHE A 94 -1.21 7.86 -7.75
CA PHE A 94 -1.51 7.13 -8.96
C PHE A 94 -0.79 7.81 -10.11
N ALA A 95 0.24 7.14 -10.64
CA ALA A 95 1.05 7.63 -11.74
C ALA A 95 0.52 7.12 -13.07
N MET A 96 0.50 7.98 -14.08
CA MET A 96 0.11 7.65 -15.45
C MET A 96 0.92 8.48 -16.44
N SER A 97 0.94 8.07 -17.70
CA SER A 97 1.73 8.69 -18.75
C SER A 97 0.88 8.97 -19.98
N PHE A 98 1.02 10.16 -20.55
CA PHE A 98 0.25 10.63 -21.70
C PHE A 98 1.18 10.92 -22.88
N THR A 99 0.77 10.55 -24.07
CA THR A 99 1.48 10.79 -25.34
C THR A 99 0.72 11.71 -26.27
N GLU A 100 -0.50 12.11 -25.88
CA GLU A 100 -1.39 12.94 -26.69
C GLU A 100 -2.04 14.02 -25.83
N VAL A 101 -2.43 15.13 -26.46
CA VAL A 101 -3.21 16.18 -25.81
C VAL A 101 -4.63 15.67 -25.55
N GLY A 102 -5.15 15.98 -24.37
CA GLY A 102 -6.50 15.53 -24.01
C GLY A 102 -6.90 15.94 -22.60
N LEU A 103 -8.17 15.70 -22.32
CA LEU A 103 -8.75 15.83 -20.98
C LEU A 103 -9.23 14.45 -20.54
N HIS A 104 -8.70 13.99 -19.42
CA HIS A 104 -9.04 12.68 -18.87
C HIS A 104 -9.71 12.84 -17.51
N HIS A 105 -10.82 12.14 -17.32
CA HIS A 105 -11.61 12.19 -16.09
C HIS A 105 -11.44 10.91 -15.28
N TYR A 106 -11.19 11.08 -13.99
CA TYR A 106 -11.03 9.96 -13.05
C TYR A 106 -11.94 10.15 -11.85
N THR A 107 -12.25 9.03 -11.23
CA THR A 107 -12.91 8.96 -9.94
C THR A 107 -11.99 8.23 -8.95
N VAL A 108 -11.74 8.86 -7.80
CA VAL A 108 -10.93 8.27 -6.73
C VAL A 108 -11.80 8.12 -5.49
N ARG A 109 -11.81 6.93 -4.91
CA ARG A 109 -12.59 6.60 -3.71
C ARG A 109 -11.82 5.64 -2.81
N GLN A 110 -12.17 5.63 -1.54
CA GLN A 110 -11.76 4.58 -0.62
C GLN A 110 -12.69 3.39 -0.75
N VAL A 111 -12.15 2.17 -0.66
CA VAL A 111 -12.95 0.95 -0.55
C VAL A 111 -13.43 0.83 0.89
N PRO A 112 -14.75 0.80 1.16
CA PRO A 112 -15.26 0.69 2.51
C PRO A 112 -14.79 -0.60 3.18
N GLY A 113 -14.38 -0.49 4.45
CA GLY A 113 -14.09 -1.62 5.32
C GLY A 113 -15.25 -1.93 6.27
N ASN A 114 -15.05 -2.92 7.13
CA ASN A 114 -16.06 -3.34 8.13
C ASN A 114 -15.43 -3.67 9.50
N ALA A 115 -14.23 -3.18 9.78
CA ALA A 115 -13.58 -3.44 11.06
C ALA A 115 -14.31 -2.72 12.21
N GLU A 116 -14.41 -3.40 13.35
CA GLU A 116 -15.11 -2.90 14.53
C GLU A 116 -14.47 -1.61 15.07
N GLY A 117 -15.30 -0.65 15.42
CA GLY A 117 -14.87 0.65 15.93
C GLY A 117 -14.43 1.64 14.85
N TRP A 118 -14.42 1.24 13.57
CA TRP A 118 -14.04 2.12 12.48
C TRP A 118 -15.24 2.72 11.74
N THR A 119 -15.15 4.00 11.44
CA THR A 119 -16.00 4.71 10.49
C THR A 119 -15.13 5.07 9.29
N TYR A 120 -15.48 4.54 8.13
CA TYR A 120 -14.74 4.74 6.89
C TYR A 120 -15.29 5.94 6.12
N ASP A 121 -14.38 6.70 5.51
CA ASP A 121 -14.75 7.81 4.63
C ASP A 121 -15.37 7.28 3.33
N GLU A 122 -16.55 7.76 2.98
CA GLU A 122 -17.27 7.42 1.75
C GLU A 122 -17.15 8.49 0.67
N GLN A 123 -16.28 9.48 0.87
CA GLN A 123 -16.10 10.57 -0.07
C GLN A 123 -15.58 10.06 -1.41
N VAL A 124 -16.10 10.67 -2.48
CA VAL A 124 -15.69 10.41 -3.85
C VAL A 124 -15.08 11.67 -4.41
N TYR A 125 -13.88 11.56 -4.98
CA TYR A 125 -13.19 12.65 -5.65
C TYR A 125 -13.30 12.50 -7.15
N ASN A 126 -13.62 13.61 -7.83
CA ASN A 126 -13.53 13.71 -9.28
C ASN A 126 -12.23 14.42 -9.63
N VAL A 127 -11.44 13.80 -10.50
CA VAL A 127 -10.13 14.30 -10.87
C VAL A 127 -10.06 14.51 -12.36
N ASP A 128 -9.72 15.73 -12.77
CA ASP A 128 -9.51 16.09 -14.16
C ASP A 128 -8.00 16.21 -14.41
N VAL A 129 -7.47 15.45 -15.37
CA VAL A 129 -6.09 15.54 -15.83
C VAL A 129 -6.07 16.11 -17.24
N TYR A 130 -5.53 17.29 -17.37
CA TYR A 130 -5.30 17.95 -18.65
C TYR A 130 -3.91 17.61 -19.13
N CYS A 131 -3.80 17.02 -20.31
CA CYS A 131 -2.55 16.93 -21.07
C CYS A 131 -2.59 17.98 -22.17
N MET A 132 -1.67 18.94 -22.12
CA MET A 132 -1.68 20.12 -23.00
C MET A 132 -0.35 20.25 -23.73
N TRP A 133 -0.41 20.85 -24.93
CA TRP A 133 0.75 21.25 -25.69
C TRP A 133 1.24 22.64 -25.27
N ASN A 134 2.54 22.80 -25.10
CA ASN A 134 3.13 24.07 -24.65
C ASN A 134 3.44 25.06 -25.79
N GLY A 135 3.08 24.72 -27.04
CA GLY A 135 3.31 25.58 -28.21
C GLY A 135 4.67 25.41 -28.86
N GLN A 136 5.48 24.46 -28.43
CA GLN A 136 6.82 24.19 -28.96
C GLN A 136 6.92 22.73 -29.43
N ASP A 137 7.67 22.52 -30.52
CA ASP A 137 7.99 21.17 -30.98
C ASP A 137 9.21 20.64 -30.20
N GLY A 138 9.19 19.35 -29.90
CA GLY A 138 10.31 18.70 -29.21
C GLY A 138 9.85 17.72 -28.12
N PRO A 139 10.81 17.13 -27.39
CA PRO A 139 10.51 16.12 -26.38
C PRO A 139 9.69 16.65 -25.19
N ASP A 140 9.81 17.93 -24.88
CA ASP A 140 9.11 18.57 -23.75
C ASP A 140 7.87 19.38 -24.20
N SER A 141 7.24 18.97 -25.31
CA SER A 141 6.11 19.70 -25.91
C SER A 141 4.78 19.48 -25.16
N LEU A 142 4.67 18.42 -24.36
CA LEU A 142 3.50 18.16 -23.52
C LEU A 142 3.77 18.52 -22.06
N TYR A 143 2.71 18.97 -21.38
CA TYR A 143 2.69 19.12 -19.92
C TYR A 143 1.32 18.73 -19.37
N THR A 144 1.26 18.37 -18.10
CA THR A 144 0.03 17.93 -17.43
C THR A 144 -0.37 18.88 -16.31
N GLN A 145 -1.68 19.05 -16.13
CA GLN A 145 -2.28 19.70 -14.95
C GLN A 145 -3.34 18.79 -14.35
N VAL A 146 -3.28 18.59 -13.03
CA VAL A 146 -4.20 17.76 -12.27
C VAL A 146 -5.08 18.65 -11.41
N PHE A 147 -6.39 18.45 -11.49
CA PHE A 147 -7.37 19.15 -10.66
C PHE A 147 -8.19 18.12 -9.89
N VAL A 148 -8.01 18.08 -8.60
CA VAL A 148 -8.80 17.24 -7.68
C VAL A 148 -9.99 18.06 -7.19
N LYS A 149 -11.19 17.48 -7.22
CA LYS A 149 -12.43 18.07 -6.72
C LYS A 149 -13.15 17.10 -5.80
N ASN A 150 -13.66 17.60 -4.70
CA ASN A 150 -14.55 16.82 -3.82
C ASN A 150 -15.96 16.69 -4.42
N ALA A 151 -16.85 15.98 -3.74
CA ALA A 151 -18.23 15.80 -4.18
C ALA A 151 -19.03 17.12 -4.31
N ALA A 152 -18.64 18.18 -3.61
CA ALA A 152 -19.23 19.52 -3.73
C ALA A 152 -18.67 20.31 -4.93
N GLY A 153 -17.68 19.76 -5.64
CA GLY A 153 -17.01 20.44 -6.76
C GLY A 153 -15.90 21.44 -6.34
N GLU A 154 -15.57 21.46 -5.06
CA GLU A 154 -14.50 22.32 -4.53
C GLU A 154 -13.13 21.71 -4.84
N LYS A 155 -12.17 22.59 -5.18
CA LYS A 155 -10.79 22.17 -5.48
C LYS A 155 -10.06 21.75 -4.20
N CYS A 156 -9.38 20.61 -4.28
CA CYS A 156 -8.56 20.03 -3.23
C CYS A 156 -7.11 19.84 -3.73
N GLU A 157 -6.15 19.80 -2.83
CA GLU A 157 -4.76 19.50 -3.16
C GLU A 157 -4.52 18.00 -3.38
N ALA A 158 -5.30 17.16 -2.67
CA ALA A 158 -5.24 15.70 -2.76
C ALA A 158 -6.62 15.08 -2.49
N CYS A 159 -6.79 13.82 -2.87
CA CYS A 159 -7.93 13.00 -2.45
C CYS A 159 -7.71 12.59 -0.99
N THR A 160 -8.31 13.31 -0.02
CA THR A 160 -8.08 13.11 1.41
C THR A 160 -9.23 12.33 2.02
N PHE A 161 -8.96 11.13 2.51
CA PHE A 161 -9.94 10.26 3.18
C PHE A 161 -9.75 10.33 4.68
N GLU A 162 -10.77 10.82 5.39
CA GLU A 162 -10.76 10.96 6.85
C GLU A 162 -11.53 9.82 7.52
N ASN A 163 -10.79 8.84 8.02
CA ASN A 163 -11.38 7.73 8.76
C ASN A 163 -11.37 8.03 10.26
N ALA A 164 -12.34 7.51 10.99
CA ALA A 164 -12.39 7.68 12.42
C ALA A 164 -12.39 6.31 13.13
N TYR A 165 -11.61 6.21 14.19
CA TYR A 165 -11.63 5.06 15.09
C TYR A 165 -12.16 5.43 16.45
N GLN A 166 -13.09 4.63 16.95
CA GLN A 166 -13.61 4.72 18.31
C GLN A 166 -13.43 3.37 18.99
N ALA A 167 -12.61 3.34 20.03
CA ALA A 167 -12.37 2.11 20.77
C ALA A 167 -13.69 1.55 21.33
N PRO A 168 -13.98 0.25 21.18
CA PRO A 168 -15.15 -0.36 21.78
C PRO A 168 -15.17 -0.09 23.28
N VAL A 169 -16.30 0.43 23.81
CA VAL A 169 -16.47 0.63 25.23
C VAL A 169 -16.47 -0.73 25.90
N GLN A 170 -15.34 -1.10 26.49
CA GLN A 170 -15.26 -2.32 27.28
C GLN A 170 -16.20 -2.13 28.48
N PRO A 171 -17.28 -2.93 28.65
CA PRO A 171 -18.13 -2.83 29.82
C PRO A 171 -17.23 -2.94 31.05
N ALA A 172 -17.37 -1.96 31.97
CA ALA A 172 -16.57 -1.94 33.19
C ALA A 172 -16.63 -3.34 33.79
N ARG A 173 -15.50 -4.05 33.80
CA ARG A 173 -15.40 -5.32 34.48
C ARG A 173 -15.92 -5.06 35.88
N PRO A 174 -16.95 -5.78 36.37
CA PRO A 174 -17.38 -5.60 37.77
C PRO A 174 -16.10 -5.69 38.60
N GLN A 175 -15.67 -4.61 39.20
CA GLN A 175 -14.62 -4.68 40.22
C GLN A 175 -15.19 -5.68 41.20
N ALA A 176 -14.59 -6.89 41.22
CA ALA A 176 -14.85 -7.82 42.30
C ALA A 176 -14.68 -6.94 43.54
N ALA A 177 -15.80 -6.64 44.19
CA ALA A 177 -15.78 -5.89 45.43
C ALA A 177 -14.64 -6.52 46.21
N SER A 178 -13.60 -5.73 46.49
CA SER A 178 -12.53 -6.18 47.36
C SER A 178 -13.26 -6.60 48.62
N MET A 179 -13.47 -7.90 48.76
CA MET A 179 -13.99 -8.41 50.03
C MET A 179 -13.02 -7.87 51.06
N ALA A 180 -13.49 -6.91 51.86
CA ALA A 180 -12.71 -6.40 52.97
C ALA A 180 -12.21 -7.63 53.69
N GLN A 181 -10.93 -7.85 53.65
CA GLN A 181 -10.24 -8.94 54.30
C GLN A 181 -10.26 -8.66 55.82
N THR A 182 -11.49 -8.74 56.39
CA THR A 182 -11.74 -8.70 57.82
C THR A 182 -11.63 -10.12 58.30
N GLY A 183 -10.44 -10.59 58.55
CA GLY A 183 -10.39 -11.95 59.08
C GLY A 183 -9.03 -12.48 59.51
N ASP A 184 -7.95 -11.84 59.18
CA ASP A 184 -6.65 -12.51 59.40
C ASP A 184 -5.90 -12.11 60.68
N MET A 185 -6.46 -11.17 61.45
CA MET A 185 -5.89 -10.83 62.76
C MET A 185 -6.19 -11.90 63.85
N ILE A 186 -7.20 -12.72 63.64
CA ILE A 186 -7.55 -13.77 64.64
C ILE A 186 -6.61 -14.97 64.53
N GLY A 187 -6.16 -15.30 63.35
CA GLY A 187 -5.22 -16.41 63.11
C GLY A 187 -3.86 -16.17 63.74
N MET A 188 -3.29 -14.98 63.62
CA MET A 188 -2.04 -14.62 64.25
C MET A 188 -2.09 -14.57 65.78
N ALA A 189 -3.17 -14.07 66.35
CA ALA A 189 -3.40 -14.06 67.78
C ALA A 189 -3.52 -15.50 68.36
N ALA A 190 -4.22 -16.42 67.69
CA ALA A 190 -4.36 -17.79 68.12
C ALA A 190 -3.01 -18.55 68.08
N VAL A 191 -2.16 -18.31 67.07
CA VAL A 191 -0.82 -18.91 66.99
C VAL A 191 0.10 -18.39 68.12
N LEU A 192 0.06 -17.10 68.43
CA LEU A 192 0.85 -16.55 69.53
C LEU A 192 0.42 -17.08 70.91
N ILE A 193 -0.87 -17.19 71.16
CA ILE A 193 -1.41 -17.77 72.41
C ILE A 193 -1.01 -19.27 72.51
N GLY A 194 -1.05 -20.03 71.44
CA GLY A 194 -0.61 -21.43 71.38
C GLY A 194 0.88 -21.58 71.73
N LEU A 195 1.73 -20.73 71.21
CA LEU A 195 3.17 -20.76 71.48
C LEU A 195 3.52 -20.42 72.95
N VAL A 196 2.83 -19.44 73.54
CA VAL A 196 2.98 -19.10 74.95
C VAL A 196 2.53 -20.20 75.87
N ALA A 197 1.40 -20.88 75.58
CA ALA A 197 0.94 -22.03 76.35
C ALA A 197 1.89 -23.18 76.30
N LEU A 198 2.47 -23.48 75.10
CA LEU A 198 3.44 -24.57 74.96
C LEU A 198 4.74 -24.27 75.73
N ALA A 199 5.22 -23.01 75.73
CA ALA A 199 6.41 -22.60 76.52
C ALA A 199 6.18 -22.77 78.04
N ALA A 200 4.97 -22.42 78.52
CA ALA A 200 4.64 -22.60 79.93
C ALA A 200 4.59 -24.08 80.35
N VAL A 201 4.06 -24.98 79.52
CA VAL A 201 4.04 -26.40 79.80
C VAL A 201 5.46 -26.99 79.81
N VAL A 202 6.29 -26.60 78.88
CA VAL A 202 7.69 -27.02 78.84
C VAL A 202 8.46 -26.57 80.05
N ALA A 203 8.27 -25.29 80.51
CA ALA A 203 8.87 -24.77 81.71
C ALA A 203 8.41 -25.53 82.98
N ALA A 204 7.10 -25.82 83.08
CA ALA A 204 6.56 -26.61 84.18
C ALA A 204 7.13 -28.04 84.24
N VAL A 205 7.27 -28.73 83.11
CA VAL A 205 7.88 -30.07 83.03
C VAL A 205 9.34 -30.04 83.42
N ILE A 206 10.10 -29.01 83.04
CA ILE A 206 11.50 -28.86 83.41
C ILE A 206 11.63 -28.63 84.91
N CYS A 207 10.84 -27.72 85.48
CA CYS A 207 10.80 -27.49 86.93
C CYS A 207 10.38 -28.76 87.70
N TYR A 208 9.35 -29.49 87.27
CA TYR A 208 8.94 -30.74 87.91
C TYR A 208 10.05 -31.80 87.85
N ARG A 209 10.74 -31.97 86.73
CA ARG A 209 11.88 -32.90 86.63
C ARG A 209 13.09 -32.51 87.48
N ARG A 210 13.34 -31.22 87.67
CA ARG A 210 14.42 -30.74 88.60
C ARG A 210 14.03 -31.04 90.03
N ARG A 211 12.78 -30.87 90.45
CA ARG A 211 12.36 -31.11 91.82
C ARG A 211 12.26 -32.58 92.21
N SER A 212 12.18 -33.48 91.23
CA SER A 212 12.15 -34.93 91.44
C SER A 212 13.55 -35.57 91.43
N ARG A 213 14.62 -34.76 91.28
CA ARG A 213 16.02 -35.21 91.38
C ARG A 213 16.75 -34.72 92.60
N GLU A 214 16.13 -33.93 93.46
CA GLU A 214 16.60 -33.63 94.82
C GLU A 214 15.83 -34.57 95.80
#